data_4acdfc4033200c8478aa4a0a149bc58a
#
_entry.id   4acdfc4033200c8478aa4a0a149bc58a
#
_cell.length_a   1.000
_cell.length_b   1.000
_cell.length_c   1.000
_cell.angle_alpha   90.00
_cell.angle_beta   90.00
_cell.angle_gamma   90.00
#
_symmetry.space_group_name_H-M   'P 1'
#
loop_
_entity.id
_entity.type
_entity.pdbx_description
1 polymer ?
#
loop_
_entity_poly.entity_id
_entity_poly.type
_entity_poly.pdbx_seq_one_letter_code
_entity_poly.pdbx_strand_id
1 'polypeptide(L)'
;MPGTSASPPARRPLAPDRPASGAPSVRLRIFLGAFGDPGHAFPMLALGTRLVARGHDVTLETWRRWREHVEAAGMRFLPAPEYPVFPPGDRPLQAHEAVVRAAGETRARLGELRPHVLVHDILTLAPALAGELEGIPVATLIPHVYPVNETGFPPYALGA
;
A
#
# COMPACT_ATOMS: atom_id res chain seq x y z
N MET A 1 -24.65 -26.76 39.23
CA MET A 1 -25.00 -26.77 37.82
C MET A 1 -23.73 -26.37 37.03
N PRO A 2 -23.03 -27.32 36.35
CA PRO A 2 -21.84 -26.93 35.53
C PRO A 2 -22.30 -26.38 34.20
N GLY A 3 -21.86 -25.14 33.91
CA GLY A 3 -22.12 -24.45 32.67
C GLY A 3 -21.40 -25.07 31.49
N THR A 4 -22.14 -25.45 30.49
CA THR A 4 -21.64 -25.99 29.20
C THR A 4 -20.92 -24.90 28.42
N SER A 5 -19.58 -24.94 28.39
CA SER A 5 -18.77 -24.09 27.52
C SER A 5 -18.92 -24.56 26.07
N ALA A 6 -19.66 -23.83 25.28
CA ALA A 6 -19.75 -24.07 23.85
C ALA A 6 -18.45 -23.56 23.18
N SER A 7 -17.71 -24.45 22.54
CA SER A 7 -16.56 -24.09 21.71
C SER A 7 -17.00 -23.24 20.52
N PRO A 8 -16.23 -22.18 20.16
CA PRO A 8 -16.55 -21.36 18.99
C PRO A 8 -16.46 -22.20 17.70
N PRO A 9 -17.29 -21.92 16.69
CA PRO A 9 -17.27 -22.65 15.43
C PRO A 9 -15.93 -22.49 14.73
N ALA A 10 -15.40 -23.61 14.23
CA ALA A 10 -14.15 -23.65 13.46
C ALA A 10 -14.28 -22.72 12.22
N ARG A 11 -13.34 -21.81 12.06
CA ARG A 11 -13.25 -20.92 10.88
C ARG A 11 -13.03 -21.79 9.65
N ARG A 12 -13.98 -21.72 8.73
CA ARG A 12 -13.84 -22.34 7.41
C ARG A 12 -12.66 -21.69 6.69
N PRO A 13 -11.68 -22.46 6.15
CA PRO A 13 -10.60 -21.90 5.36
C PRO A 13 -11.18 -21.11 4.18
N LEU A 14 -10.70 -19.89 3.97
CA LEU A 14 -10.97 -19.16 2.73
C LEU A 14 -10.49 -20.03 1.56
N ALA A 15 -11.41 -20.42 0.70
CA ALA A 15 -11.06 -21.13 -0.51
C ALA A 15 -10.10 -20.26 -1.32
N PRO A 16 -9.04 -20.85 -1.95
CA PRO A 16 -8.16 -20.07 -2.82
C PRO A 16 -9.03 -19.44 -3.93
N ASP A 17 -8.89 -18.12 -4.11
CA ASP A 17 -9.54 -17.38 -5.18
C ASP A 17 -9.34 -18.11 -6.52
N ARG A 18 -10.36 -18.81 -6.98
CA ARG A 18 -10.39 -19.29 -8.35
C ARG A 18 -10.49 -18.05 -9.23
N PRO A 19 -9.58 -17.88 -10.22
CA PRO A 19 -9.77 -16.83 -11.21
C PRO A 19 -11.13 -17.04 -11.84
N ALA A 20 -11.97 -16.01 -11.85
CA ALA A 20 -13.23 -16.00 -12.54
C ALA A 20 -12.97 -16.36 -14.02
N SER A 21 -13.43 -17.55 -14.42
CA SER A 21 -13.26 -18.09 -15.75
C SER A 21 -13.96 -17.18 -16.77
N GLY A 22 -13.22 -16.59 -17.70
CA GLY A 22 -13.73 -16.25 -19.02
C GLY A 22 -13.94 -14.80 -19.43
N ALA A 23 -13.70 -13.77 -18.59
CA ALA A 23 -13.64 -12.41 -19.11
C ALA A 23 -12.18 -12.07 -19.50
N PRO A 24 -11.91 -11.44 -20.66
CA PRO A 24 -10.58 -10.97 -20.98
C PRO A 24 -10.17 -9.98 -19.89
N SER A 25 -9.17 -10.35 -19.09
CA SER A 25 -8.68 -9.49 -18.02
C SER A 25 -8.03 -8.27 -18.65
N VAL A 26 -8.65 -7.10 -18.49
CA VAL A 26 -8.07 -5.84 -18.94
C VAL A 26 -6.75 -5.65 -18.20
N ARG A 27 -5.64 -5.59 -18.94
CA ARG A 27 -4.33 -5.31 -18.37
C ARG A 27 -4.29 -3.86 -17.90
N LEU A 28 -4.13 -3.67 -16.61
CA LEU A 28 -4.03 -2.35 -16.01
C LEU A 28 -2.58 -1.99 -15.73
N ARG A 29 -2.26 -0.70 -15.82
CA ARG A 29 -1.06 -0.11 -15.24
C ARG A 29 -1.42 0.35 -13.83
N ILE A 30 -0.71 -0.16 -12.83
CA ILE A 30 -0.99 0.07 -11.41
C ILE A 30 0.25 0.67 -10.76
N PHE A 31 0.07 1.80 -10.10
CA PHE A 31 1.12 2.41 -9.30
C PHE A 31 0.88 2.09 -7.83
N LEU A 32 1.91 1.57 -7.17
CA LEU A 32 1.92 1.27 -5.74
C LEU A 32 2.92 2.21 -5.06
N GLY A 33 2.52 2.81 -3.94
CA GLY A 33 3.39 3.62 -3.10
C GLY A 33 3.49 3.04 -1.70
N ALA A 34 4.68 2.67 -1.25
CA ALA A 34 4.87 2.07 0.08
C ALA A 34 5.96 2.77 0.88
N PHE A 35 5.67 3.00 2.16
CA PHE A 35 6.71 3.36 3.12
C PHE A 35 7.71 2.20 3.24
N GLY A 36 9.00 2.53 3.39
CA GLY A 36 10.05 1.52 3.22
C GLY A 36 10.37 0.72 4.46
N ASP A 37 9.59 0.81 5.51
CA ASP A 37 9.68 -0.07 6.66
C ASP A 37 9.04 -1.44 6.34
N PRO A 38 9.54 -2.55 6.91
CA PRO A 38 9.04 -3.89 6.61
C PRO A 38 7.53 -4.07 6.83
N GLY A 39 6.96 -3.43 7.86
CA GLY A 39 5.54 -3.51 8.18
C GLY A 39 4.63 -2.96 7.07
N HIS A 40 5.14 -2.05 6.25
CA HIS A 40 4.45 -1.41 5.13
C HIS A 40 4.88 -1.98 3.77
N ALA A 41 6.18 -2.23 3.60
CA ALA A 41 6.72 -2.74 2.35
C ALA A 41 6.24 -4.17 2.03
N PHE A 42 6.24 -5.10 2.99
CA PHE A 42 5.83 -6.48 2.73
C PHE A 42 4.36 -6.63 2.28
N PRO A 43 3.37 -6.01 2.92
CA PRO A 43 1.99 -6.07 2.44
C PRO A 43 1.85 -5.53 1.01
N MET A 44 2.55 -4.43 0.69
CA MET A 44 2.51 -3.84 -0.64
C MET A 44 3.22 -4.72 -1.69
N LEU A 45 4.36 -5.33 -1.34
CA LEU A 45 5.03 -6.32 -2.18
C LEU A 45 4.14 -7.53 -2.45
N ALA A 46 3.45 -8.04 -1.42
CA ALA A 46 2.51 -9.15 -1.56
C ALA A 46 1.34 -8.81 -2.49
N LEU A 47 0.76 -7.63 -2.35
CA LEU A 47 -0.28 -7.11 -3.25
C LEU A 47 0.26 -7.02 -4.69
N GLY A 48 1.40 -6.36 -4.88
CA GLY A 48 2.03 -6.18 -6.19
C GLY A 48 2.33 -7.50 -6.89
N THR A 49 2.88 -8.47 -6.17
CA THR A 49 3.13 -9.83 -6.68
C THR A 49 1.85 -10.49 -7.20
N ARG A 50 0.73 -10.35 -6.45
CA ARG A 50 -0.58 -10.88 -6.88
C ARG A 50 -1.13 -10.17 -8.11
N LEU A 51 -0.92 -8.87 -8.21
CA LEU A 51 -1.35 -8.08 -9.37
C LEU A 51 -0.53 -8.44 -10.63
N VAL A 52 0.79 -8.61 -10.51
CA VAL A 52 1.64 -9.09 -11.60
C VAL A 52 1.20 -10.49 -12.05
N ALA A 53 0.94 -11.41 -11.12
CA ALA A 53 0.45 -12.75 -11.43
C ALA A 53 -0.91 -12.77 -12.15
N ARG A 54 -1.71 -11.69 -12.02
CA ARG A 54 -2.96 -11.47 -12.75
C ARG A 54 -2.76 -10.77 -14.10
N GLY A 55 -1.52 -10.50 -14.51
CA GLY A 55 -1.17 -9.92 -15.81
C GLY A 55 -1.19 -8.38 -15.86
N HIS A 56 -1.21 -7.70 -14.73
CA HIS A 56 -1.15 -6.25 -14.67
C HIS A 56 0.29 -5.74 -14.76
N ASP A 57 0.47 -4.51 -15.25
CA ASP A 57 1.71 -3.76 -15.20
C ASP A 57 1.79 -3.03 -13.86
N VAL A 58 2.72 -3.44 -13.02
CA VAL A 58 2.83 -2.90 -11.66
C VAL A 58 4.15 -2.17 -11.48
N THR A 59 4.06 -0.93 -10.98
CA THR A 59 5.21 -0.14 -10.55
C THR A 59 5.11 0.08 -9.05
N LEU A 60 6.17 -0.18 -8.29
CA LEU A 60 6.23 0.09 -6.86
C LEU A 60 7.28 1.15 -6.55
N GLU A 61 6.81 2.26 -5.99
CA GLU A 61 7.64 3.31 -5.42
C GLU A 61 7.85 3.05 -3.92
N THR A 62 9.10 2.84 -3.52
CA THR A 62 9.47 2.58 -2.12
C THR A 62 10.97 2.83 -1.91
N TRP A 63 11.49 2.58 -0.72
CA TRP A 63 12.90 2.79 -0.41
C TRP A 63 13.82 1.88 -1.22
N ARG A 64 15.03 2.40 -1.53
CA ARG A 64 16.03 1.74 -2.40
C ARG A 64 16.42 0.33 -1.97
N ARG A 65 16.39 0.04 -0.65
CA ARG A 65 16.70 -1.29 -0.13
C ARG A 65 15.79 -2.41 -0.63
N TRP A 66 14.60 -2.07 -1.13
CA TRP A 66 13.62 -3.03 -1.63
C TRP A 66 13.72 -3.30 -3.13
N ARG A 67 14.61 -2.62 -3.85
CA ARG A 67 14.75 -2.73 -5.30
C ARG A 67 14.76 -4.18 -5.78
N GLU A 68 15.69 -4.99 -5.25
CA GLU A 68 15.86 -6.38 -5.69
C GLU A 68 14.60 -7.21 -5.47
N HIS A 69 13.92 -7.04 -4.35
CA HIS A 69 12.67 -7.76 -4.04
C HIS A 69 11.53 -7.33 -4.98
N VAL A 70 11.44 -6.04 -5.30
CA VAL A 70 10.42 -5.50 -6.22
C VAL A 70 10.64 -6.05 -7.64
N GLU A 71 11.87 -5.98 -8.13
CA GLU A 71 12.23 -6.44 -9.47
C GLU A 71 12.11 -7.97 -9.59
N ALA A 72 12.52 -8.73 -8.57
CA ALA A 72 12.35 -10.18 -8.53
C ALA A 72 10.87 -10.62 -8.53
N ALA A 73 9.97 -9.78 -7.99
CA ALA A 73 8.53 -10.01 -8.04
C ALA A 73 7.88 -9.61 -9.38
N GLY A 74 8.68 -9.19 -10.38
CA GLY A 74 8.22 -8.80 -11.71
C GLY A 74 7.61 -7.39 -11.79
N MET A 75 7.83 -6.56 -10.78
CA MET A 75 7.38 -5.18 -10.77
C MET A 75 8.49 -4.23 -11.25
N ARG A 76 8.10 -3.06 -11.74
CA ARG A 76 9.03 -1.95 -11.95
C ARG A 76 9.31 -1.27 -10.62
N PHE A 77 10.57 -1.09 -10.28
CA PHE A 77 10.97 -0.33 -9.10
C PHE A 77 11.13 1.16 -9.41
N LEU A 78 10.63 2.00 -8.51
CA LEU A 78 10.97 3.42 -8.43
C LEU A 78 11.44 3.76 -7.01
N PRO A 79 12.54 4.55 -6.88
CA PRO A 79 12.93 5.03 -5.57
C PRO A 79 11.93 6.08 -5.09
N ALA A 80 11.40 5.90 -3.88
CA ALA A 80 10.60 6.93 -3.23
C ALA A 80 11.47 8.19 -3.02
N PRO A 81 10.88 9.40 -3.12
CA PRO A 81 11.58 10.61 -2.73
C PRO A 81 12.01 10.51 -1.26
N GLU A 82 13.30 10.65 -1.02
CA GLU A 82 13.86 10.62 0.33
C GLU A 82 13.88 12.05 0.89
N TYR A 83 13.19 12.24 1.99
CA TYR A 83 13.25 13.48 2.75
C TYR A 83 13.46 13.15 4.24
N PRO A 84 14.24 13.95 4.98
CA PRO A 84 14.44 13.71 6.39
C PRO A 84 13.12 13.92 7.14
N VAL A 85 12.64 12.88 7.81
CA VAL A 85 11.46 12.97 8.69
C VAL A 85 11.75 13.91 9.86
N PHE A 86 13.00 13.97 10.28
CA PHE A 86 13.53 14.89 11.29
C PHE A 86 14.69 15.66 10.67
N PRO A 87 14.50 16.90 10.16
CA PRO A 87 15.57 17.68 9.62
C PRO A 87 16.60 18.02 10.72
N PRO A 88 17.88 18.00 10.40
CA PRO A 88 18.89 18.55 11.31
C PRO A 88 18.71 20.09 11.38
N GLY A 89 18.56 20.64 12.58
CA GLY A 89 18.51 22.08 12.82
C GLY A 89 17.26 22.57 13.53
N ASP A 90 17.29 23.81 13.97
CA ASP A 90 16.26 24.45 14.80
C ASP A 90 14.97 24.83 14.04
N ARG A 91 14.88 24.56 12.76
CA ARG A 91 13.68 24.84 11.97
C ARG A 91 12.77 23.61 11.97
N PRO A 92 11.62 23.63 12.66
CA PRO A 92 10.65 22.57 12.52
C PRO A 92 10.18 22.51 11.06
N LEU A 93 10.28 21.31 10.44
CA LEU A 93 9.59 21.08 9.18
C LEU A 93 8.11 21.33 9.41
N GLN A 94 7.54 22.21 8.60
CA GLN A 94 6.11 22.23 8.47
C GLN A 94 5.71 20.83 7.96
N ALA A 95 4.86 20.14 8.69
CA ALA A 95 4.53 18.73 8.46
C ALA A 95 4.08 18.42 6.99
N HIS A 96 3.69 19.45 6.25
CA HIS A 96 3.22 19.33 4.86
C HIS A 96 4.27 19.64 3.80
N GLU A 97 5.33 20.39 4.09
CA GLU A 97 6.34 20.79 3.07
C GLU A 97 7.03 19.57 2.43
N ALA A 98 7.37 18.57 3.24
CA ALA A 98 8.03 17.37 2.75
C ALA A 98 7.10 16.53 1.86
N VAL A 99 5.83 16.40 2.25
CA VAL A 99 4.80 15.70 1.46
C VAL A 99 4.55 16.41 0.14
N VAL A 100 4.39 17.73 0.15
CA VAL A 100 4.15 18.53 -1.07
C VAL A 100 5.33 18.43 -2.04
N ARG A 101 6.56 18.51 -1.54
CA ARG A 101 7.76 18.35 -2.39
C ARG A 101 7.82 16.96 -3.01
N ALA A 102 7.68 15.91 -2.18
CA ALA A 102 7.69 14.54 -2.65
C ALA A 102 6.54 14.26 -3.63
N ALA A 103 5.36 14.82 -3.39
CA ALA A 103 4.23 14.71 -4.32
C ALA A 103 4.54 15.31 -5.69
N GLY A 104 5.27 16.43 -5.74
CA GLY A 104 5.72 17.02 -7.02
C GLY A 104 6.59 16.08 -7.84
N GLU A 105 7.55 15.39 -7.20
CA GLU A 105 8.40 14.39 -7.86
C GLU A 105 7.60 13.16 -8.32
N THR A 106 6.73 12.63 -7.47
CA THR A 106 5.87 11.49 -7.81
C THR A 106 4.90 11.86 -8.94
N ARG A 107 4.35 13.08 -8.93
CA ARG A 107 3.45 13.58 -9.97
C ARG A 107 4.08 13.54 -11.36
N ALA A 108 5.35 13.96 -11.51
CA ALA A 108 6.07 13.88 -12.78
C ALA A 108 6.14 12.44 -13.29
N ARG A 109 6.43 11.48 -12.40
CA ARG A 109 6.46 10.04 -12.73
C ARG A 109 5.09 9.48 -13.11
N LEU A 110 4.02 9.93 -12.44
CA LEU A 110 2.65 9.53 -12.79
C LEU A 110 2.27 10.00 -14.19
N GLY A 111 2.69 11.21 -14.59
CA GLY A 111 2.51 11.74 -15.95
C GLY A 111 3.16 10.87 -17.03
N GLU A 112 4.34 10.31 -16.75
CA GLU A 112 5.04 9.39 -17.66
C GLU A 112 4.41 7.99 -17.69
N LEU A 113 4.08 7.43 -16.52
CA LEU A 113 3.57 6.06 -16.37
C LEU A 113 2.10 5.93 -16.75
N ARG A 114 1.33 6.99 -16.57
CA ARG A 114 -0.13 7.04 -16.80
C ARG A 114 -0.85 5.85 -16.20
N PRO A 115 -0.75 5.61 -14.89
CA PRO A 115 -1.42 4.49 -14.25
C PRO A 115 -2.94 4.66 -14.30
N HIS A 116 -3.67 3.55 -14.37
CA HIS A 116 -5.13 3.54 -14.31
C HIS A 116 -5.65 3.62 -12.88
N VAL A 117 -4.82 3.21 -11.92
CA VAL A 117 -5.12 3.26 -10.48
C VAL A 117 -3.83 3.38 -9.70
N LEU A 118 -3.92 4.07 -8.57
CA LEU A 118 -2.85 4.21 -7.59
C LEU A 118 -3.30 3.60 -6.27
N VAL A 119 -2.40 2.82 -5.65
CA VAL A 119 -2.58 2.33 -4.28
C VAL A 119 -1.42 2.82 -3.44
N HIS A 120 -1.70 3.46 -2.32
CA HIS A 120 -0.67 3.89 -1.38
C HIS A 120 -0.91 3.29 0.00
N ASP A 121 0.15 3.09 0.79
CA ASP A 121 -0.04 2.77 2.19
C ASP A 121 -0.36 4.03 3.02
N ILE A 122 -0.95 3.83 4.18
CA ILE A 122 -1.43 4.91 5.05
C ILE A 122 -0.35 5.94 5.45
N LEU A 123 0.94 5.57 5.39
CA LEU A 123 2.06 6.47 5.73
C LEU A 123 2.61 7.23 4.51
N THR A 124 2.27 6.83 3.29
CA THR A 124 2.77 7.45 2.06
C THR A 124 1.76 8.43 1.46
N LEU A 125 1.68 9.63 2.04
CA LEU A 125 0.73 10.65 1.58
C LEU A 125 1.12 11.32 0.26
N ALA A 126 2.42 11.33 -0.09
CA ALA A 126 2.89 11.98 -1.30
C ALA A 126 2.33 11.35 -2.59
N PRO A 127 2.35 10.01 -2.77
CA PRO A 127 1.66 9.36 -3.88
C PRO A 127 0.16 9.62 -3.91
N ALA A 128 -0.51 9.62 -2.75
CA ALA A 128 -1.94 9.92 -2.67
C ALA A 128 -2.26 11.31 -3.23
N LEU A 129 -1.55 12.33 -2.73
CA LEU A 129 -1.71 13.71 -3.17
C LEU A 129 -1.41 13.87 -4.67
N ALA A 130 -0.33 13.24 -5.15
CA ALA A 130 0.03 13.25 -6.56
C ALA A 130 -1.06 12.60 -7.43
N GLY A 131 -1.62 11.47 -7.00
CA GLY A 131 -2.69 10.77 -7.69
C GLY A 131 -3.98 11.60 -7.80
N GLU A 132 -4.38 12.23 -6.70
CA GLU A 132 -5.54 13.13 -6.66
C GLU A 132 -5.36 14.32 -7.61
N LEU A 133 -4.18 14.95 -7.61
CA LEU A 133 -3.87 16.08 -8.49
C LEU A 133 -3.88 15.71 -9.99
N GLU A 134 -3.59 14.44 -10.32
CA GLU A 134 -3.65 13.92 -11.69
C GLU A 134 -5.01 13.29 -12.04
N GLY A 135 -5.98 13.30 -11.12
CA GLY A 135 -7.30 12.71 -11.34
C GLY A 135 -7.27 11.18 -11.48
N ILE A 136 -6.24 10.52 -10.93
CA ILE A 136 -6.10 9.07 -10.95
C ILE A 136 -6.90 8.49 -9.78
N PRO A 137 -7.71 7.42 -9.97
CA PRO A 137 -8.37 6.73 -8.86
C PRO A 137 -7.36 6.25 -7.83
N VAL A 138 -7.56 6.64 -6.56
CA VAL A 138 -6.65 6.34 -5.45
C VAL A 138 -7.31 5.40 -4.45
N ALA A 139 -6.56 4.40 -3.97
CA ALA A 139 -6.94 3.51 -2.89
C ALA A 139 -5.87 3.51 -1.81
N THR A 140 -6.28 3.38 -0.55
CA THR A 140 -5.37 3.30 0.60
C THR A 140 -5.25 1.86 1.09
N LEU A 141 -4.04 1.35 1.20
CA LEU A 141 -3.73 0.10 1.88
C LEU A 141 -3.42 0.38 3.35
N ILE A 142 -4.18 -0.22 4.23
CA ILE A 142 -3.96 -0.18 5.68
C ILE A 142 -3.40 -1.54 6.10
N PRO A 143 -2.07 -1.66 6.36
CA PRO A 143 -1.43 -2.95 6.57
C PRO A 143 -1.58 -3.51 7.99
N HIS A 144 -2.34 -2.87 8.83
CA HIS A 144 -2.57 -3.25 10.22
C HIS A 144 -4.06 -3.32 10.56
N VAL A 145 -4.37 -3.69 11.78
CA VAL A 145 -5.76 -3.77 12.26
C VAL A 145 -6.42 -2.39 12.11
N TYR A 146 -7.58 -2.39 11.49
CA TYR A 146 -8.35 -1.17 11.28
C TYR A 146 -8.71 -0.53 12.65
N PRO A 147 -8.44 0.76 12.88
CA PRO A 147 -8.54 1.39 14.19
C PRO A 147 -9.99 1.71 14.60
N VAL A 148 -10.93 0.86 14.24
CA VAL A 148 -12.33 0.97 14.60
C VAL A 148 -12.75 -0.33 15.29
N ASN A 149 -13.48 -0.21 16.39
CA ASN A 149 -14.04 -1.36 17.07
C ASN A 149 -15.14 -1.98 16.20
N GLU A 150 -14.83 -3.11 15.58
CA GLU A 150 -15.81 -3.91 14.83
C GLU A 150 -16.10 -5.22 15.54
N THR A 151 -17.35 -5.68 15.43
CA THR A 151 -17.79 -6.94 16.02
C THR A 151 -16.98 -8.10 15.44
N GLY A 152 -16.28 -8.85 16.31
CA GLY A 152 -15.49 -10.02 15.91
C GLY A 152 -13.99 -9.74 15.73
N PHE A 153 -13.54 -8.50 15.88
CA PHE A 153 -12.12 -8.16 15.98
C PHE A 153 -11.73 -7.86 17.43
N PRO A 154 -10.49 -8.12 17.83
CA PRO A 154 -10.00 -7.65 19.12
C PRO A 154 -10.17 -6.13 19.21
N PRO A 155 -10.55 -5.58 20.37
CA PRO A 155 -10.58 -4.13 20.52
C PRO A 155 -9.19 -3.58 20.20
N TYR A 156 -9.16 -2.51 19.39
CA TYR A 156 -7.91 -1.79 19.14
C TYR A 156 -7.45 -1.24 20.49
N ALA A 157 -6.47 -1.89 21.08
CA ALA A 157 -5.86 -1.42 22.33
C ALA A 157 -5.10 -0.13 21.97
N LEU A 158 -5.74 1.00 22.16
CA LEU A 158 -5.04 2.24 22.44
C LEU A 158 -4.21 1.91 23.67
N GLY A 159 -2.89 1.79 23.48
CA GLY A 159 -1.99 1.43 24.54
C GLY A 159 -2.33 2.18 25.83
N ALA A 160 -2.55 1.44 26.88
CA ALA A 160 -2.70 1.95 28.23
C ALA A 160 -1.37 2.54 28.71
#